data_4b06f26356a62f2019c4f564bfbdee01
#
_entry.id   4b06f26356a62f2019c4f564bfbdee01
#
_cell.length_a   1.000
_cell.length_b   1.000
_cell.length_c   1.000
_cell.angle_alpha   90.00
_cell.angle_beta   90.00
_cell.angle_gamma   90.00
#
_symmetry.space_group_name_H-M   'P 1'
#
loop_
_entity.id
_entity.type
_entity.pdbx_description
1 polymer ?
#
loop_
_entity_poly.entity_id
_entity_poly.type
_entity_poly.pdbx_seq_one_letter_code
_entity_poly.pdbx_strand_id
1 'polypeptide(L)'
;MFQFTRITRLPPYVFAEVNKIKMELRRKGEDIIDLGMGNPDMPTPKHIVDKLLEASTKAHNHRYSASMGIFKLRQAICDWYKRRYDVDLDPEEEAVVTIGSKEGLSHLILATINPGDVVFAPNPTYPIHPYSAIIAGGDVRSIPIDSERDFFEDLMTATKQTWPAPKMLIISYPHNPTTQVVEIDFFERIVEFCRDHKIMVIHDFAYADLAFDGYRPPSFLQVPGAKDIGVEFFSMSKSYSMAGWRVGFCVGNKIIVGALKKIKSYLDYGIFQPIQIASIIALNGPDEPVREIVETYRERRDVLVEGLNRIGWQVEKPKGTMFVWAKIPEPFRKMGSLEFSKMLVEKGKVAVSPGIGFGEYGDQYVRFALVENPHRIRQAIRGIKQVLNHS
;
A
#
# COMPACT_ATOMS: atom_id res chain seq x y z
N MET A 1 8.80 32.79 -16.39
CA MET A 1 8.86 31.30 -16.26
C MET A 1 7.76 30.89 -15.27
N PHE A 2 6.92 29.94 -15.62
CA PHE A 2 5.85 29.50 -14.72
C PHE A 2 6.43 28.67 -13.56
N GLN A 3 6.02 28.97 -12.32
CA GLN A 3 6.35 28.19 -11.14
C GLN A 3 5.06 27.64 -10.52
N PHE A 4 5.06 26.36 -10.19
CA PHE A 4 3.90 25.66 -9.61
C PHE A 4 4.26 25.18 -8.20
N THR A 5 3.95 26.02 -7.20
CA THR A 5 4.35 25.81 -5.79
C THR A 5 3.98 24.42 -5.23
N ARG A 6 2.82 23.87 -5.61
CA ARG A 6 2.42 22.52 -5.17
C ARG A 6 3.36 21.44 -5.71
N ILE A 7 3.87 21.60 -6.92
CA ILE A 7 4.78 20.64 -7.56
C ILE A 7 6.19 20.76 -6.99
N THR A 8 6.65 21.98 -6.72
CA THR A 8 8.00 22.21 -6.17
C THR A 8 8.16 21.72 -4.72
N ARG A 9 7.06 21.47 -4.01
CA ARG A 9 7.06 20.85 -2.68
C ARG A 9 7.25 19.32 -2.69
N LEU A 10 7.11 18.71 -3.88
CA LEU A 10 7.32 17.26 -4.02
C LEU A 10 8.82 17.00 -4.28
N PRO A 11 9.44 16.06 -3.54
CA PRO A 11 10.83 15.70 -3.79
C PRO A 11 10.99 15.00 -5.15
N PRO A 12 12.21 14.94 -5.69
CA PRO A 12 12.51 14.11 -6.84
C PRO A 12 12.05 12.66 -6.61
N TYR A 13 11.47 12.06 -7.64
CA TYR A 13 10.98 10.69 -7.55
C TYR A 13 12.14 9.70 -7.63
N VAL A 14 12.70 9.35 -6.47
CA VAL A 14 13.92 8.54 -6.30
C VAL A 14 13.89 7.22 -7.11
N PHE A 15 12.74 6.57 -7.17
CA PHE A 15 12.58 5.33 -7.95
C PHE A 15 12.84 5.50 -9.45
N ALA A 16 12.71 6.74 -9.99
CA ALA A 16 12.98 7.03 -11.39
C ALA A 16 14.45 6.85 -11.74
N GLU A 17 15.39 7.12 -10.82
CA GLU A 17 16.82 6.96 -11.04
C GLU A 17 17.19 5.49 -11.27
N VAL A 18 16.77 4.61 -10.37
CA VAL A 18 17.00 3.15 -10.51
C VAL A 18 16.32 2.63 -11.78
N ASN A 19 15.09 3.09 -12.07
CA ASN A 19 14.38 2.71 -13.27
C ASN A 19 15.11 3.15 -14.56
N LYS A 20 15.69 4.34 -14.57
CA LYS A 20 16.47 4.85 -15.70
C LYS A 20 17.65 3.92 -16.00
N ILE A 21 18.47 3.58 -15.00
CA ILE A 21 19.62 2.68 -15.16
C ILE A 21 19.14 1.30 -15.65
N LYS A 22 18.11 0.74 -15.02
CA LYS A 22 17.50 -0.52 -15.45
C LYS A 22 17.11 -0.51 -16.93
N MET A 23 16.43 0.55 -17.40
CA MET A 23 16.00 0.65 -18.78
C MET A 23 17.16 0.85 -19.75
N GLU A 24 18.20 1.56 -19.36
CA GLU A 24 19.42 1.73 -20.16
C GLU A 24 20.15 0.38 -20.34
N LEU A 25 20.30 -0.40 -19.28
CA LEU A 25 20.93 -1.71 -19.33
C LEU A 25 20.10 -2.70 -20.17
N ARG A 26 18.78 -2.71 -20.03
CA ARG A 26 17.89 -3.54 -20.86
C ARG A 26 18.00 -3.19 -22.36
N ARG A 27 18.12 -1.90 -22.70
CA ARG A 27 18.36 -1.47 -24.10
C ARG A 27 19.70 -1.97 -24.66
N LYS A 28 20.69 -2.23 -23.80
CA LYS A 28 21.98 -2.84 -24.17
C LYS A 28 21.92 -4.38 -24.24
N GLY A 29 20.74 -4.97 -24.06
CA GLY A 29 20.54 -6.44 -24.09
C GLY A 29 20.81 -7.16 -22.76
N GLU A 30 21.01 -6.41 -21.66
CA GLU A 30 21.25 -6.99 -20.34
C GLU A 30 19.97 -7.58 -19.74
N ASP A 31 20.07 -8.78 -19.18
CA ASP A 31 18.97 -9.43 -18.48
C ASP A 31 18.87 -8.92 -17.02
N ILE A 32 18.03 -7.93 -16.79
CA ILE A 32 17.81 -7.33 -15.47
C ILE A 32 16.58 -7.94 -14.81
N ILE A 33 16.77 -8.55 -13.65
CA ILE A 33 15.69 -9.09 -12.80
C ILE A 33 15.11 -7.95 -11.96
N ASP A 34 13.81 -7.69 -12.12
CA ASP A 34 13.15 -6.55 -11.49
C ASP A 34 12.38 -6.96 -10.23
N LEU A 35 13.01 -6.81 -9.09
CA LEU A 35 12.40 -6.96 -7.75
C LEU A 35 12.12 -5.59 -7.10
N GLY A 36 12.12 -4.51 -7.88
CA GLY A 36 11.87 -3.15 -7.37
C GLY A 36 10.38 -2.78 -7.42
N MET A 37 9.71 -3.01 -8.55
CA MET A 37 8.33 -2.58 -8.75
C MET A 37 7.34 -3.57 -8.15
N GLY A 38 6.54 -3.16 -7.16
CA GLY A 38 5.49 -3.97 -6.54
C GLY A 38 4.22 -4.07 -7.41
N ASN A 39 4.36 -4.56 -8.63
CA ASN A 39 3.25 -4.78 -9.54
C ASN A 39 2.87 -6.27 -9.57
N PRO A 40 1.68 -6.68 -9.09
CA PRO A 40 1.24 -8.06 -9.18
C PRO A 40 1.38 -8.62 -10.59
N ASP A 41 2.01 -9.78 -10.71
CA ASP A 41 2.33 -10.44 -11.98
C ASP A 41 1.42 -11.64 -12.29
N MET A 42 0.68 -12.11 -11.29
CA MET A 42 -0.28 -13.19 -11.48
C MET A 42 -1.54 -12.70 -12.19
N PRO A 43 -2.20 -13.58 -12.99
CA PRO A 43 -3.45 -13.22 -13.64
C PRO A 43 -4.58 -13.03 -12.63
N THR A 44 -5.52 -12.16 -12.96
CA THR A 44 -6.81 -12.08 -12.26
C THR A 44 -7.54 -13.43 -12.36
N PRO A 45 -8.16 -13.96 -11.30
CA PRO A 45 -8.88 -15.22 -11.31
C PRO A 45 -9.93 -15.31 -12.43
N LYS A 46 -9.96 -16.47 -13.11
CA LYS A 46 -10.74 -16.66 -14.34
C LYS A 46 -12.23 -16.30 -14.19
N HIS A 47 -12.88 -16.70 -13.10
CA HIS A 47 -14.31 -16.41 -12.87
C HIS A 47 -14.62 -14.91 -12.80
N ILE A 48 -13.66 -14.10 -12.36
CA ILE A 48 -13.78 -12.62 -12.33
C ILE A 48 -13.65 -12.06 -13.76
N VAL A 49 -12.68 -12.57 -14.53
CA VAL A 49 -12.48 -12.20 -15.94
C VAL A 49 -13.68 -12.59 -16.78
N ASP A 50 -14.22 -13.79 -16.61
CA ASP A 50 -15.42 -14.26 -17.34
C ASP A 50 -16.61 -13.35 -17.07
N LYS A 51 -16.78 -12.89 -15.82
CA LYS A 51 -17.85 -11.94 -15.48
C LYS A 51 -17.65 -10.55 -16.08
N LEU A 52 -16.41 -10.08 -16.18
CA LEU A 52 -16.08 -8.84 -16.89
C LEU A 52 -16.50 -8.96 -18.38
N LEU A 53 -16.12 -10.05 -19.03
CA LEU A 53 -16.46 -10.30 -20.44
C LEU A 53 -17.97 -10.33 -20.65
N GLU A 54 -18.71 -11.08 -19.84
CA GLU A 54 -20.18 -11.12 -19.88
C GLU A 54 -20.79 -9.72 -19.69
N ALA A 55 -20.35 -8.98 -18.66
CA ALA A 55 -20.89 -7.67 -18.35
C ALA A 55 -20.59 -6.63 -19.43
N SER A 56 -19.41 -6.73 -20.08
CA SER A 56 -18.99 -5.79 -21.13
C SER A 56 -19.79 -5.95 -22.45
N THR A 57 -20.49 -7.06 -22.66
CA THR A 57 -21.38 -7.23 -23.81
C THR A 57 -22.72 -6.51 -23.67
N LYS A 58 -23.07 -6.03 -22.49
CA LYS A 58 -24.35 -5.38 -22.22
C LYS A 58 -24.27 -3.88 -22.50
N ALA A 59 -24.95 -3.40 -23.54
CA ALA A 59 -24.88 -2.02 -23.97
C ALA A 59 -25.17 -0.98 -22.88
N HIS A 60 -26.07 -1.26 -21.94
CA HIS A 60 -26.39 -0.33 -20.84
C HIS A 60 -25.23 -0.15 -19.84
N ASN A 61 -24.27 -1.07 -19.77
CA ASN A 61 -23.11 -0.97 -18.88
C ASN A 61 -22.01 -0.01 -19.40
N HIS A 62 -22.16 0.52 -20.62
CA HIS A 62 -21.22 1.49 -21.22
C HIS A 62 -21.56 2.95 -20.88
N ARG A 63 -22.64 3.20 -20.16
CA ARG A 63 -23.02 4.54 -19.70
C ARG A 63 -22.14 4.98 -18.53
N TYR A 64 -22.13 6.28 -18.27
CA TYR A 64 -21.52 6.79 -17.04
C TYR A 64 -22.10 6.08 -15.82
N SER A 65 -21.21 5.71 -14.90
CA SER A 65 -21.58 5.07 -13.64
C SER A 65 -21.79 6.12 -12.54
N ALA A 66 -22.22 5.67 -11.36
CA ALA A 66 -22.24 6.52 -10.18
C ALA A 66 -20.80 6.70 -9.62
N SER A 67 -20.41 7.94 -9.32
CA SER A 67 -19.09 8.24 -8.78
C SER A 67 -18.77 7.50 -7.47
N MET A 68 -19.80 7.22 -6.65
CA MET A 68 -19.65 6.47 -5.41
C MET A 68 -19.68 4.93 -5.60
N GLY A 69 -19.82 4.46 -6.82
CA GLY A 69 -19.99 3.04 -7.14
C GLY A 69 -21.44 2.57 -7.11
N ILE A 70 -21.74 1.49 -7.86
CA ILE A 70 -23.09 0.92 -7.90
C ILE A 70 -23.48 0.32 -6.55
N PHE A 71 -24.77 0.40 -6.20
CA PHE A 71 -25.29 -0.06 -4.92
C PHE A 71 -24.89 -1.53 -4.62
N LYS A 72 -25.08 -2.42 -5.60
CA LYS A 72 -24.75 -3.85 -5.43
C LYS A 72 -23.28 -4.11 -5.09
N LEU A 73 -22.36 -3.28 -5.58
CA LEU A 73 -20.94 -3.40 -5.19
C LEU A 73 -20.72 -2.90 -3.76
N ARG A 74 -21.33 -1.76 -3.38
CA ARG A 74 -21.24 -1.25 -2.01
C ARG A 74 -21.85 -2.23 -1.00
N GLN A 75 -22.97 -2.88 -1.35
CA GLN A 75 -23.54 -3.96 -0.56
C GLN A 75 -22.57 -5.15 -0.43
N ALA A 76 -21.98 -5.62 -1.53
CA ALA A 76 -21.02 -6.71 -1.51
C ALA A 76 -19.77 -6.40 -0.65
N ILE A 77 -19.33 -5.13 -0.63
CA ILE A 77 -18.26 -4.65 0.25
C ILE A 77 -18.67 -4.79 1.72
N CYS A 78 -19.86 -4.33 2.09
CA CYS A 78 -20.37 -4.42 3.47
C CYS A 78 -20.54 -5.89 3.91
N ASP A 79 -21.08 -6.74 3.05
CA ASP A 79 -21.22 -8.17 3.30
C ASP A 79 -19.85 -8.86 3.47
N TRP A 80 -18.85 -8.44 2.70
CA TRP A 80 -17.48 -8.94 2.81
C TRP A 80 -16.83 -8.56 4.15
N TYR A 81 -17.01 -7.31 4.62
CA TYR A 81 -16.55 -6.87 5.94
C TYR A 81 -17.26 -7.63 7.07
N LYS A 82 -18.57 -7.85 6.94
CA LYS A 82 -19.32 -8.64 7.93
C LYS A 82 -18.80 -10.07 8.03
N ARG A 83 -18.57 -10.74 6.88
CA ARG A 83 -18.08 -12.12 6.87
C ARG A 83 -16.66 -12.27 7.39
N ARG A 84 -15.80 -11.32 7.08
CA ARG A 84 -14.36 -11.43 7.38
C ARG A 84 -13.96 -10.90 8.75
N TYR A 85 -14.60 -9.84 9.18
CA TYR A 85 -14.19 -9.06 10.35
C TYR A 85 -15.30 -8.85 11.37
N ASP A 86 -16.50 -9.34 11.10
CA ASP A 86 -17.71 -9.10 11.91
C ASP A 86 -18.04 -7.61 12.07
N VAL A 87 -17.73 -6.79 11.06
CA VAL A 87 -17.99 -5.35 11.03
C VAL A 87 -19.27 -5.07 10.26
N ASP A 88 -20.24 -4.44 10.92
CA ASP A 88 -21.49 -4.00 10.30
C ASP A 88 -21.32 -2.60 9.68
N LEU A 89 -21.66 -2.47 8.39
CA LEU A 89 -21.55 -1.24 7.61
C LEU A 89 -22.84 -0.99 6.82
N ASP A 90 -23.21 0.28 6.69
CA ASP A 90 -24.29 0.72 5.82
C ASP A 90 -23.78 0.99 4.40
N PRO A 91 -24.26 0.27 3.37
CA PRO A 91 -23.82 0.46 2.00
C PRO A 91 -24.17 1.84 1.43
N GLU A 92 -25.20 2.53 1.98
CA GLU A 92 -25.58 3.85 1.52
C GLU A 92 -24.74 4.97 2.17
N GLU A 93 -24.35 4.85 3.43
CA GLU A 93 -23.65 5.90 4.16
C GLU A 93 -22.17 5.61 4.39
N GLU A 94 -21.80 4.35 4.66
CA GLU A 94 -20.49 3.97 5.21
C GLU A 94 -19.57 3.25 4.19
N ALA A 95 -19.95 3.20 2.90
CA ALA A 95 -19.13 2.60 1.84
C ALA A 95 -19.10 3.45 0.57
N VAL A 96 -17.93 3.56 -0.06
CA VAL A 96 -17.73 4.22 -1.35
C VAL A 96 -16.65 3.50 -2.17
N VAL A 97 -16.92 3.29 -3.46
CA VAL A 97 -15.95 2.69 -4.40
C VAL A 97 -15.03 3.77 -4.94
N THR A 98 -13.74 3.43 -5.08
CA THR A 98 -12.69 4.34 -5.53
C THR A 98 -11.95 3.77 -6.75
N ILE A 99 -11.34 4.64 -7.57
CA ILE A 99 -10.52 4.25 -8.72
C ILE A 99 -9.15 3.76 -8.23
N GLY A 100 -9.17 2.66 -7.45
CA GLY A 100 -8.10 2.16 -6.60
C GLY A 100 -7.97 2.95 -5.29
N SER A 101 -7.38 2.33 -4.26
CA SER A 101 -7.22 2.96 -2.93
C SER A 101 -6.38 4.25 -2.98
N LYS A 102 -5.37 4.30 -3.86
CA LYS A 102 -4.49 5.48 -4.02
C LYS A 102 -5.24 6.75 -4.43
N GLU A 103 -6.18 6.66 -5.37
CA GLU A 103 -7.03 7.77 -5.79
C GLU A 103 -7.97 8.17 -4.66
N GLY A 104 -8.66 7.19 -4.06
CA GLY A 104 -9.60 7.45 -2.98
C GLY A 104 -8.95 8.13 -1.79
N LEU A 105 -7.77 7.66 -1.37
CA LEU A 105 -7.01 8.25 -0.27
C LEU A 105 -6.61 9.69 -0.59
N SER A 106 -6.08 9.96 -1.79
CA SER A 106 -5.68 11.31 -2.17
C SER A 106 -6.86 12.27 -2.28
N HIS A 107 -8.01 11.82 -2.78
CA HIS A 107 -9.24 12.62 -2.84
C HIS A 107 -9.84 12.86 -1.45
N LEU A 108 -9.81 11.86 -0.56
CA LEU A 108 -10.26 12.06 0.81
C LEU A 108 -9.42 13.12 1.52
N ILE A 109 -8.10 13.03 1.40
CA ILE A 109 -7.20 14.02 1.99
C ILE A 109 -7.44 15.41 1.39
N LEU A 110 -7.63 15.51 0.07
CA LEU A 110 -7.96 16.77 -0.59
C LEU A 110 -9.30 17.36 -0.09
N ALA A 111 -10.27 16.50 0.26
CA ALA A 111 -11.57 16.93 0.78
C ALA A 111 -11.55 17.37 2.26
N THR A 112 -10.57 16.88 3.04
CA THR A 112 -10.61 17.00 4.51
C THR A 112 -9.47 17.84 5.08
N ILE A 113 -8.37 18.02 4.35
CA ILE A 113 -7.18 18.76 4.79
C ILE A 113 -7.15 20.14 4.13
N ASN A 114 -7.06 21.17 4.96
CA ASN A 114 -6.85 22.55 4.52
C ASN A 114 -5.35 22.91 4.55
N PRO A 115 -4.93 23.99 3.85
CA PRO A 115 -3.58 24.51 3.99
C PRO A 115 -3.25 24.83 5.47
N GLY A 116 -2.14 24.25 5.96
CA GLY A 116 -1.67 24.41 7.34
C GLY A 116 -2.23 23.37 8.35
N ASP A 117 -3.22 22.56 7.98
CA ASP A 117 -3.62 21.42 8.81
C ASP A 117 -2.47 20.42 8.93
N VAL A 118 -2.26 19.86 10.12
CA VAL A 118 -1.18 18.88 10.35
C VAL A 118 -1.69 17.46 10.18
N VAL A 119 -0.91 16.67 9.44
CA VAL A 119 -1.13 15.24 9.20
C VAL A 119 0.05 14.44 9.72
N PHE A 120 -0.21 13.47 10.57
CA PHE A 120 0.78 12.47 10.98
C PHE A 120 0.81 11.32 9.99
N ALA A 121 2.01 10.99 9.55
CA ALA A 121 2.26 9.84 8.68
C ALA A 121 3.49 9.04 9.17
N PRO A 122 3.47 7.71 9.11
CA PRO A 122 4.65 6.90 9.39
C PRO A 122 5.81 7.26 8.47
N ASN A 123 7.05 7.02 8.92
CA ASN A 123 8.25 7.16 8.12
C ASN A 123 9.25 6.04 8.50
N PRO A 124 9.64 5.16 7.54
CA PRO A 124 9.26 5.18 6.13
C PRO A 124 7.80 4.77 5.89
N THR A 125 7.20 5.17 4.75
CA THR A 125 5.84 4.76 4.36
C THR A 125 5.62 4.81 2.85
N TYR A 126 4.48 4.31 2.39
CA TYR A 126 4.09 4.41 0.99
C TYR A 126 3.90 5.88 0.59
N PRO A 127 4.55 6.36 -0.50
CA PRO A 127 4.65 7.79 -0.80
C PRO A 127 3.33 8.56 -0.89
N ILE A 128 2.21 7.90 -1.23
CA ILE A 128 0.92 8.60 -1.29
C ILE A 128 0.47 9.14 0.08
N HIS A 129 0.87 8.48 1.18
CA HIS A 129 0.46 8.88 2.52
C HIS A 129 0.92 10.31 2.86
N PRO A 130 2.22 10.65 2.84
CA PRO A 130 2.65 12.02 3.08
C PRO A 130 2.36 12.96 1.90
N TYR A 131 2.54 12.51 0.65
CA TYR A 131 2.48 13.44 -0.48
C TYR A 131 1.07 13.87 -0.84
N SER A 132 0.04 13.09 -0.56
CA SER A 132 -1.34 13.56 -0.73
C SER A 132 -1.69 14.73 0.21
N ALA A 133 -1.19 14.71 1.45
CA ALA A 133 -1.36 15.81 2.38
C ALA A 133 -0.58 17.06 1.93
N ILE A 134 0.65 16.88 1.45
CA ILE A 134 1.46 17.99 0.89
C ILE A 134 0.77 18.60 -0.34
N ILE A 135 0.22 17.79 -1.24
CA ILE A 135 -0.53 18.25 -2.43
C ILE A 135 -1.78 19.03 -2.01
N ALA A 136 -2.49 18.58 -0.97
CA ALA A 136 -3.63 19.30 -0.41
C ALA A 136 -3.26 20.64 0.26
N GLY A 137 -1.98 20.84 0.57
CA GLY A 137 -1.46 22.05 1.25
C GLY A 137 -1.25 21.84 2.75
N GLY A 138 -1.50 20.65 3.25
CA GLY A 138 -1.24 20.27 4.65
C GLY A 138 0.24 20.21 4.99
N ASP A 139 0.52 20.15 6.27
CA ASP A 139 1.84 20.01 6.86
C ASP A 139 2.00 18.59 7.43
N VAL A 140 3.00 17.85 6.93
CA VAL A 140 3.23 16.46 7.34
C VAL A 140 4.26 16.41 8.45
N ARG A 141 3.93 15.70 9.52
CA ARG A 141 4.88 15.32 10.58
C ARG A 141 5.08 13.81 10.54
N SER A 142 6.33 13.42 10.41
CA SER A 142 6.74 12.01 10.37
C SER A 142 6.71 11.41 11.76
N ILE A 143 6.11 10.21 11.87
CA ILE A 143 6.23 9.35 13.04
C ILE A 143 7.15 8.19 12.64
N PRO A 144 8.34 8.07 13.26
CA PRO A 144 9.26 6.99 12.91
C PRO A 144 8.65 5.60 13.10
N ILE A 145 8.85 4.72 12.12
CA ILE A 145 8.59 3.28 12.27
C ILE A 145 9.93 2.57 12.21
N ASP A 146 10.42 2.21 13.36
CA ASP A 146 11.64 1.44 13.53
C ASP A 146 11.38 0.33 14.55
N SER A 147 11.99 -0.85 14.36
CA SER A 147 11.92 -1.96 15.32
C SER A 147 12.58 -1.66 16.68
N GLU A 148 13.41 -0.63 16.73
CA GLU A 148 14.14 -0.20 17.95
C GLU A 148 13.39 0.90 18.73
N ARG A 149 12.21 1.37 18.25
CA ARG A 149 11.45 2.50 18.83
C ARG A 149 10.03 2.09 19.18
N ASP A 150 9.45 2.71 20.21
CA ASP A 150 8.03 2.59 20.52
C ASP A 150 7.23 3.65 19.72
N PHE A 151 6.39 3.16 18.80
CA PHE A 151 5.56 4.01 17.96
C PHE A 151 4.65 4.96 18.75
N PHE A 152 4.12 4.51 19.90
CA PHE A 152 3.21 5.33 20.70
C PHE A 152 3.95 6.39 21.53
N GLU A 153 5.15 6.13 21.97
CA GLU A 153 6.00 7.16 22.61
C GLU A 153 6.36 8.24 21.61
N ASP A 154 6.72 7.87 20.38
CA ASP A 154 6.99 8.83 19.31
C ASP A 154 5.74 9.61 18.91
N LEU A 155 4.57 8.95 18.79
CA LEU A 155 3.29 9.58 18.49
C LEU A 155 2.87 10.57 19.57
N MET A 156 3.00 10.20 20.84
CA MET A 156 2.70 11.08 21.98
C MET A 156 3.65 12.30 22.00
N THR A 157 4.93 12.07 21.79
CA THR A 157 5.94 13.14 21.76
C THR A 157 5.67 14.10 20.61
N ALA A 158 5.41 13.58 19.40
CA ALA A 158 5.05 14.39 18.24
C ALA A 158 3.80 15.22 18.51
N THR A 159 2.76 14.64 19.15
CA THR A 159 1.53 15.35 19.46
C THR A 159 1.76 16.53 20.41
N LYS A 160 2.58 16.35 21.45
CA LYS A 160 2.93 17.41 22.40
C LYS A 160 3.76 18.54 21.78
N GLN A 161 4.57 18.22 20.77
CA GLN A 161 5.48 19.17 20.12
C GLN A 161 4.91 19.83 18.85
N THR A 162 3.69 19.45 18.43
CA THR A 162 3.10 19.91 17.18
C THR A 162 2.04 20.99 17.41
N TRP A 163 2.19 22.11 16.70
CA TRP A 163 1.20 23.18 16.63
C TRP A 163 1.03 23.64 15.17
N PRO A 164 -0.21 23.78 14.69
CA PRO A 164 -1.48 23.45 15.34
C PRO A 164 -1.61 21.95 15.63
N ALA A 165 -2.57 21.57 16.48
CA ALA A 165 -2.80 20.17 16.83
C ALA A 165 -3.04 19.30 15.57
N PRO A 166 -2.54 18.06 15.54
CA PRO A 166 -2.70 17.17 14.38
C PRO A 166 -4.18 16.85 14.16
N LYS A 167 -4.60 16.86 12.91
CA LYS A 167 -5.97 16.60 12.49
C LYS A 167 -6.19 15.16 12.01
N MET A 168 -5.14 14.55 11.50
CA MET A 168 -5.21 13.23 10.86
C MET A 168 -3.98 12.41 11.17
N LEU A 169 -4.19 11.11 11.39
CA LEU A 169 -3.15 10.07 11.41
C LEU A 169 -3.42 9.08 10.29
N ILE A 170 -2.43 8.84 9.43
CA ILE A 170 -2.48 7.82 8.39
C ILE A 170 -1.64 6.63 8.88
N ILE A 171 -2.21 5.43 8.86
CA ILE A 171 -1.53 4.17 9.17
C ILE A 171 -1.78 3.14 8.07
N SER A 172 -0.93 2.13 7.97
CA SER A 172 -1.09 1.05 6.99
C SER A 172 -0.48 -0.23 7.56
N TYR A 173 -1.28 -1.27 7.77
CA TYR A 173 -0.82 -2.57 8.26
C TYR A 173 -1.64 -3.70 7.62
N PRO A 174 -0.99 -4.75 7.04
CA PRO A 174 0.46 -4.95 6.88
C PRO A 174 1.15 -3.81 6.12
N HIS A 175 2.32 -3.40 6.60
CA HIS A 175 2.93 -2.13 6.22
C HIS A 175 3.79 -2.20 4.95
N ASN A 176 3.64 -1.23 4.07
CA ASN A 176 4.53 -0.99 2.93
C ASN A 176 5.36 0.29 3.20
N PRO A 177 6.69 0.24 3.33
CA PRO A 177 7.58 -0.83 2.83
C PRO A 177 8.06 -1.83 3.89
N THR A 178 7.88 -1.58 5.21
CA THR A 178 8.60 -2.27 6.28
C THR A 178 8.14 -3.70 6.53
N THR A 179 7.02 -4.11 5.93
CA THR A 179 6.37 -5.42 6.11
C THR A 179 5.88 -5.72 7.52
N GLN A 180 5.94 -4.74 8.43
CA GLN A 180 5.45 -4.88 9.78
C GLN A 180 3.97 -5.22 9.81
N VAL A 181 3.59 -6.00 10.79
CA VAL A 181 2.21 -6.41 11.08
C VAL A 181 1.88 -6.06 12.51
N VAL A 182 0.60 -5.94 12.82
CA VAL A 182 0.10 -5.58 14.15
C VAL A 182 -1.03 -6.52 14.56
N GLU A 183 -1.22 -6.67 15.86
CA GLU A 183 -2.38 -7.34 16.42
C GLU A 183 -3.47 -6.31 16.77
N ILE A 184 -4.65 -6.78 17.19
CA ILE A 184 -5.81 -5.90 17.41
C ILE A 184 -5.57 -4.86 18.51
N ASP A 185 -4.78 -5.18 19.52
CA ASP A 185 -4.43 -4.30 20.64
C ASP A 185 -3.70 -3.01 20.18
N PHE A 186 -2.93 -3.10 19.10
CA PHE A 186 -2.35 -1.90 18.49
C PHE A 186 -3.45 -0.93 18.03
N PHE A 187 -4.49 -1.44 17.38
CA PHE A 187 -5.60 -0.59 16.92
C PHE A 187 -6.47 -0.10 18.09
N GLU A 188 -6.61 -0.88 19.16
CA GLU A 188 -7.28 -0.42 20.39
C GLU A 188 -6.57 0.82 20.97
N ARG A 189 -5.25 0.78 21.08
CA ARG A 189 -4.43 1.92 21.52
C ARG A 189 -4.53 3.12 20.55
N ILE A 190 -4.57 2.87 19.24
CA ILE A 190 -4.78 3.94 18.23
C ILE A 190 -6.15 4.61 18.41
N VAL A 191 -7.20 3.82 18.60
CA VAL A 191 -8.56 4.36 18.77
C VAL A 191 -8.67 5.21 20.04
N GLU A 192 -8.15 4.69 21.15
CA GLU A 192 -8.13 5.44 22.42
C GLU A 192 -7.37 6.77 22.25
N PHE A 193 -6.13 6.72 21.79
CA PHE A 193 -5.29 7.89 21.60
C PHE A 193 -5.91 8.91 20.65
N CYS A 194 -6.36 8.48 19.47
CA CYS A 194 -6.88 9.39 18.45
C CYS A 194 -8.24 10.02 18.85
N ARG A 195 -9.07 9.27 19.58
CA ARG A 195 -10.32 9.81 20.14
C ARG A 195 -10.04 10.92 21.16
N ASP A 196 -9.13 10.68 22.09
CA ASP A 196 -8.78 11.65 23.15
C ASP A 196 -8.17 12.94 22.59
N HIS A 197 -7.41 12.82 21.49
CA HIS A 197 -6.78 13.95 20.82
C HIS A 197 -7.59 14.52 19.64
N LYS A 198 -8.78 13.97 19.35
CA LYS A 198 -9.65 14.37 18.23
C LYS A 198 -8.96 14.25 16.86
N ILE A 199 -8.17 13.22 16.67
CA ILE A 199 -7.43 12.94 15.45
C ILE A 199 -8.23 11.95 14.60
N MET A 200 -8.48 12.29 13.34
CA MET A 200 -9.09 11.37 12.36
C MET A 200 -8.08 10.30 11.93
N VAL A 201 -8.52 9.05 11.83
CA VAL A 201 -7.66 7.94 11.39
C VAL A 201 -7.99 7.51 9.97
N ILE A 202 -6.97 7.36 9.14
CA ILE A 202 -7.05 6.65 7.85
C ILE A 202 -6.17 5.41 7.95
N HIS A 203 -6.77 4.23 7.79
CA HIS A 203 -6.04 2.97 7.67
C HIS A 203 -6.01 2.52 6.20
N ASP A 204 -4.81 2.44 5.59
CA ASP A 204 -4.62 1.84 4.27
C ASP A 204 -4.38 0.33 4.41
N PHE A 205 -5.42 -0.46 4.15
CA PHE A 205 -5.48 -1.90 4.34
C PHE A 205 -5.27 -2.67 3.02
N ALA A 206 -4.42 -2.15 2.15
CA ALA A 206 -4.20 -2.71 0.81
C ALA A 206 -3.67 -4.16 0.81
N TYR A 207 -3.09 -4.63 1.92
CA TYR A 207 -2.49 -5.98 2.06
C TYR A 207 -3.28 -6.88 3.01
N ALA A 208 -4.56 -6.63 3.21
CA ALA A 208 -5.46 -7.37 4.12
C ALA A 208 -5.41 -8.90 3.94
N ASP A 209 -5.30 -9.38 2.70
CA ASP A 209 -5.26 -10.81 2.38
C ASP A 209 -3.84 -11.37 2.17
N LEU A 210 -2.83 -10.51 1.97
CA LEU A 210 -1.46 -10.96 1.76
C LEU A 210 -0.75 -11.16 3.11
N ALA A 211 -1.09 -12.23 3.77
CA ALA A 211 -0.55 -12.64 5.06
C ALA A 211 -0.18 -14.13 5.03
N PHE A 212 0.84 -14.50 5.80
CA PHE A 212 1.50 -15.79 5.73
C PHE A 212 1.54 -16.47 7.09
N ASP A 213 1.81 -17.77 7.09
CA ASP A 213 2.13 -18.55 8.28
C ASP A 213 1.03 -18.51 9.37
N GLY A 214 -0.25 -18.45 8.93
CA GLY A 214 -1.41 -18.42 9.82
C GLY A 214 -1.75 -17.04 10.40
N TYR A 215 -0.93 -16.02 10.17
CA TYR A 215 -1.28 -14.66 10.58
C TYR A 215 -2.49 -14.15 9.79
N ARG A 216 -3.39 -13.46 10.49
CA ARG A 216 -4.57 -12.80 9.90
C ARG A 216 -4.58 -11.34 10.30
N PRO A 217 -4.35 -10.41 9.36
CA PRO A 217 -4.38 -8.98 9.65
C PRO A 217 -5.74 -8.58 10.21
N PRO A 218 -5.82 -7.93 11.39
CA PRO A 218 -7.06 -7.37 11.88
C PRO A 218 -7.46 -6.14 11.06
N SER A 219 -8.77 -5.90 10.91
CA SER A 219 -9.28 -4.62 10.43
C SER A 219 -9.30 -3.61 11.58
N PHE A 220 -8.89 -2.38 11.31
CA PHE A 220 -9.03 -1.26 12.25
C PHE A 220 -10.48 -1.10 12.73
N LEU A 221 -11.44 -1.34 11.84
CA LEU A 221 -12.87 -1.18 12.15
C LEU A 221 -13.46 -2.25 13.09
N GLN A 222 -12.69 -3.32 13.42
CA GLN A 222 -13.10 -4.29 14.43
C GLN A 222 -13.06 -3.71 15.85
N VAL A 223 -12.28 -2.66 16.07
CA VAL A 223 -12.17 -2.04 17.38
C VAL A 223 -13.41 -1.18 17.68
N PRO A 224 -14.06 -1.37 18.83
CA PRO A 224 -15.16 -0.52 19.25
C PRO A 224 -14.77 0.98 19.26
N GLY A 225 -15.58 1.81 18.61
CA GLY A 225 -15.30 3.26 18.48
C GLY A 225 -14.38 3.64 17.31
N ALA A 226 -13.75 2.69 16.63
CA ALA A 226 -12.93 2.99 15.44
C ALA A 226 -13.74 3.69 14.35
N LYS A 227 -14.96 3.22 14.11
CA LYS A 227 -15.90 3.79 13.13
C LYS A 227 -16.34 5.22 13.47
N ASP A 228 -16.19 5.65 14.71
CA ASP A 228 -16.54 7.04 15.11
C ASP A 228 -15.45 8.04 14.66
N ILE A 229 -14.22 7.59 14.50
CA ILE A 229 -13.06 8.46 14.24
C ILE A 229 -12.33 8.21 12.94
N GLY A 230 -12.64 7.11 12.22
CA GLY A 230 -11.79 6.74 11.10
C GLY A 230 -12.47 5.98 9.98
N VAL A 231 -11.67 5.75 8.94
CA VAL A 231 -12.02 4.97 7.75
C VAL A 231 -10.89 4.02 7.38
N GLU A 232 -11.26 2.98 6.66
CA GLU A 232 -10.34 1.98 6.12
C GLU A 232 -10.43 1.91 4.59
N PHE A 233 -9.28 1.88 3.93
CA PHE A 233 -9.17 1.71 2.49
C PHE A 233 -8.72 0.30 2.13
N PHE A 234 -9.44 -0.37 1.26
CA PHE A 234 -9.05 -1.65 0.70
C PHE A 234 -8.75 -1.54 -0.78
N SER A 235 -7.88 -2.40 -1.29
CA SER A 235 -7.52 -2.47 -2.70
C SER A 235 -7.66 -3.89 -3.24
N MET A 236 -8.44 -4.07 -4.29
CA MET A 236 -8.56 -5.35 -4.99
C MET A 236 -7.30 -5.69 -5.81
N SER A 237 -6.39 -4.74 -5.96
CA SER A 237 -5.15 -4.89 -6.73
C SER A 237 -4.27 -6.04 -6.26
N LYS A 238 -4.26 -6.33 -4.94
CA LYS A 238 -3.34 -7.29 -4.33
C LYS A 238 -4.00 -8.64 -4.10
N SER A 239 -5.15 -8.66 -3.42
CA SER A 239 -5.91 -9.86 -3.09
C SER A 239 -6.38 -10.64 -4.32
N TYR A 240 -6.77 -9.93 -5.38
CA TYR A 240 -7.38 -10.51 -6.57
C TYR A 240 -6.54 -10.32 -7.85
N SER A 241 -5.28 -9.88 -7.74
CA SER A 241 -4.44 -9.55 -8.90
C SER A 241 -5.12 -8.61 -9.91
N MET A 242 -5.88 -7.62 -9.41
CA MET A 242 -6.64 -6.66 -10.21
C MET A 242 -5.97 -5.27 -10.28
N ALA A 243 -4.63 -5.22 -10.29
CA ALA A 243 -3.91 -3.94 -10.21
C ALA A 243 -4.26 -2.98 -11.36
N GLY A 244 -4.36 -3.48 -12.59
CA GLY A 244 -4.72 -2.71 -13.78
C GLY A 244 -6.19 -2.30 -13.85
N TRP A 245 -7.07 -2.94 -13.08
CA TRP A 245 -8.52 -2.70 -13.10
C TRP A 245 -8.91 -1.45 -12.31
N ARG A 246 -8.01 -0.96 -11.45
CA ARG A 246 -8.20 0.23 -10.64
C ARG A 246 -9.44 0.19 -9.76
N VAL A 247 -9.62 -0.87 -8.97
CA VAL A 247 -10.72 -1.00 -8.00
C VAL A 247 -10.17 -0.96 -6.58
N GLY A 248 -10.74 -0.09 -5.79
CA GLY A 248 -10.61 -0.02 -4.34
C GLY A 248 -11.90 0.50 -3.73
N PHE A 249 -11.92 0.59 -2.43
CA PHE A 249 -13.04 1.20 -1.72
C PHE A 249 -12.60 1.77 -0.37
N CYS A 250 -13.41 2.67 0.16
CA CYS A 250 -13.28 3.25 1.49
C CYS A 250 -14.54 2.95 2.29
N VAL A 251 -14.36 2.52 3.52
CA VAL A 251 -15.47 2.20 4.44
C VAL A 251 -15.19 2.76 5.83
N GLY A 252 -16.24 2.97 6.63
CA GLY A 252 -16.14 3.43 8.01
C GLY A 252 -17.01 4.64 8.33
N ASN A 253 -16.45 5.64 9.00
CA ASN A 253 -17.17 6.82 9.45
C ASN A 253 -17.98 7.48 8.33
N LYS A 254 -19.31 7.60 8.53
CA LYS A 254 -20.23 8.11 7.51
C LYS A 254 -19.97 9.56 7.09
N ILE A 255 -19.47 10.41 8.00
CA ILE A 255 -19.15 11.81 7.69
C ILE A 255 -17.91 11.87 6.79
N ILE A 256 -16.89 11.08 7.12
CA ILE A 256 -15.63 11.00 6.35
C ILE A 256 -15.88 10.37 4.98
N VAL A 257 -16.64 9.27 4.92
CA VAL A 257 -17.07 8.63 3.66
C VAL A 257 -17.94 9.60 2.84
N GLY A 258 -18.82 10.36 3.50
CA GLY A 258 -19.63 11.40 2.87
C GLY A 258 -18.80 12.50 2.22
N ALA A 259 -17.72 12.94 2.86
CA ALA A 259 -16.78 13.91 2.29
C ALA A 259 -16.12 13.37 1.01
N LEU A 260 -15.69 12.10 1.02
CA LEU A 260 -15.12 11.45 -0.16
C LEU A 260 -16.15 11.30 -1.29
N LYS A 261 -17.37 10.88 -0.98
CA LYS A 261 -18.48 10.82 -1.96
C LYS A 261 -18.74 12.18 -2.60
N LYS A 262 -18.74 13.24 -1.76
CA LYS A 262 -18.99 14.60 -2.23
C LYS A 262 -17.93 15.07 -3.19
N ILE A 263 -16.63 14.96 -2.86
CA ILE A 263 -15.57 15.40 -3.76
C ILE A 263 -15.54 14.59 -5.06
N LYS A 264 -15.72 13.26 -4.97
CA LYS A 264 -15.78 12.39 -6.15
C LYS A 264 -16.90 12.78 -7.10
N SER A 265 -18.04 13.21 -6.61
CA SER A 265 -19.17 13.65 -7.47
C SER A 265 -18.85 14.85 -8.36
N TYR A 266 -17.79 15.61 -8.04
CA TYR A 266 -17.27 16.72 -8.86
C TYR A 266 -16.05 16.34 -9.72
N LEU A 267 -15.32 15.29 -9.34
CA LEU A 267 -14.05 14.95 -9.98
C LEU A 267 -14.16 13.80 -10.98
N ASP A 268 -15.09 12.85 -10.78
CA ASP A 268 -15.19 11.65 -11.62
C ASP A 268 -16.61 11.10 -11.69
N TYR A 269 -16.82 10.16 -12.63
CA TYR A 269 -18.05 9.37 -12.78
C TYR A 269 -17.87 7.92 -12.35
N GLY A 270 -16.84 7.64 -11.55
CA GLY A 270 -16.56 6.30 -11.05
C GLY A 270 -15.92 5.35 -12.07
N ILE A 271 -15.94 4.08 -11.73
CA ILE A 271 -15.31 3.01 -12.50
C ILE A 271 -16.27 2.49 -13.57
N PHE A 272 -15.75 2.06 -14.70
CA PHE A 272 -16.51 1.36 -15.76
C PHE A 272 -17.37 0.25 -15.16
N GLN A 273 -18.67 0.26 -15.44
CA GLN A 273 -19.64 -0.57 -14.73
C GLN A 273 -19.38 -2.09 -14.82
N PRO A 274 -18.92 -2.67 -15.95
CA PRO A 274 -18.55 -4.08 -16.02
C PRO A 274 -17.47 -4.49 -15.02
N ILE A 275 -16.49 -3.61 -14.75
CA ILE A 275 -15.47 -3.84 -13.73
C ILE A 275 -16.09 -3.92 -12.34
N GLN A 276 -17.04 -3.04 -12.03
CA GLN A 276 -17.75 -3.07 -10.74
C GLN A 276 -18.58 -4.35 -10.59
N ILE A 277 -19.24 -4.80 -11.65
CA ILE A 277 -20.00 -6.06 -11.65
C ILE A 277 -19.08 -7.27 -11.42
N ALA A 278 -17.92 -7.31 -12.06
CA ALA A 278 -16.92 -8.35 -11.85
C ALA A 278 -16.34 -8.33 -10.42
N SER A 279 -16.19 -7.13 -9.83
CA SER A 279 -15.73 -6.95 -8.44
C SER A 279 -16.72 -7.52 -7.42
N ILE A 280 -18.03 -7.49 -7.69
CA ILE A 280 -19.05 -8.16 -6.87
C ILE A 280 -18.79 -9.67 -6.81
N ILE A 281 -18.46 -10.27 -7.97
CA ILE A 281 -18.16 -11.70 -8.05
C ILE A 281 -16.86 -12.03 -7.30
N ALA A 282 -15.86 -11.15 -7.35
CA ALA A 282 -14.64 -11.32 -6.60
C ALA A 282 -14.89 -11.34 -5.07
N LEU A 283 -15.66 -10.37 -4.57
CA LEU A 283 -15.95 -10.24 -3.14
C LEU A 283 -16.87 -11.33 -2.59
N ASN A 284 -17.85 -11.80 -3.39
CA ASN A 284 -18.81 -12.82 -3.00
C ASN A 284 -18.38 -14.25 -3.40
N GLY A 285 -17.26 -14.35 -4.12
CA GLY A 285 -16.74 -15.63 -4.61
C GLY A 285 -16.01 -16.45 -3.55
N PRO A 286 -15.49 -17.60 -3.96
CA PRO A 286 -14.72 -18.48 -3.08
C PRO A 286 -13.35 -17.86 -2.75
N ASP A 287 -12.80 -18.23 -1.59
CA ASP A 287 -11.49 -17.75 -1.12
C ASP A 287 -10.30 -18.51 -1.75
N GLU A 288 -10.56 -19.65 -2.45
CA GLU A 288 -9.51 -20.49 -3.05
C GLU A 288 -8.55 -19.69 -3.95
N PRO A 289 -9.02 -18.86 -4.90
CA PRO A 289 -8.11 -18.12 -5.77
C PRO A 289 -7.23 -17.11 -5.01
N VAL A 290 -7.76 -16.51 -3.94
CA VAL A 290 -6.98 -15.62 -3.07
C VAL A 290 -5.91 -16.41 -2.32
N ARG A 291 -6.26 -17.62 -1.80
CA ARG A 291 -5.29 -18.51 -1.15
C ARG A 291 -4.16 -18.96 -2.10
N GLU A 292 -4.47 -19.26 -3.36
CA GLU A 292 -3.46 -19.61 -4.38
C GLU A 292 -2.49 -18.44 -4.65
N ILE A 293 -3.02 -17.22 -4.72
CA ILE A 293 -2.20 -15.99 -4.86
C ILE A 293 -1.29 -15.82 -3.65
N VAL A 294 -1.84 -15.96 -2.43
CA VAL A 294 -1.08 -15.85 -1.18
C VAL A 294 0.01 -16.91 -1.11
N GLU A 295 -0.30 -18.17 -1.46
CA GLU A 295 0.66 -19.29 -1.46
C GLU A 295 1.81 -19.04 -2.42
N THR A 296 1.53 -18.49 -3.61
CA THR A 296 2.56 -18.12 -4.57
C THR A 296 3.52 -17.06 -4.01
N TYR A 297 2.99 -16.03 -3.32
CA TYR A 297 3.84 -15.03 -2.67
C TYR A 297 4.61 -15.62 -1.48
N ARG A 298 4.02 -16.53 -0.73
CA ARG A 298 4.68 -17.24 0.37
C ARG A 298 5.88 -18.03 -0.12
N GLU A 299 5.73 -18.82 -1.20
CA GLU A 299 6.83 -19.58 -1.80
C GLU A 299 7.97 -18.64 -2.27
N ARG A 300 7.62 -17.55 -2.94
CA ARG A 300 8.61 -16.57 -3.43
C ARG A 300 9.34 -15.89 -2.28
N ARG A 301 8.64 -15.54 -1.21
CA ARG A 301 9.20 -15.00 0.02
C ARG A 301 10.24 -15.97 0.60
N ASP A 302 9.84 -17.21 0.76
CA ASP A 302 10.69 -18.24 1.37
C ASP A 302 11.97 -18.44 0.55
N VAL A 303 11.87 -18.57 -0.76
CA VAL A 303 13.02 -18.68 -1.65
C VAL A 303 13.95 -17.46 -1.55
N LEU A 304 13.40 -16.25 -1.50
CA LEU A 304 14.21 -15.02 -1.41
C LEU A 304 14.91 -14.93 -0.06
N VAL A 305 14.16 -15.03 1.04
CA VAL A 305 14.69 -14.86 2.40
C VAL A 305 15.74 -15.93 2.73
N GLU A 306 15.45 -17.21 2.48
CA GLU A 306 16.39 -18.30 2.68
C GLU A 306 17.64 -18.14 1.82
N GLY A 307 17.47 -17.69 0.58
CA GLY A 307 18.58 -17.47 -0.34
C GLY A 307 19.49 -16.31 0.12
N LEU A 308 18.92 -15.18 0.55
CA LEU A 308 19.68 -14.05 1.08
C LEU A 308 20.41 -14.44 2.36
N ASN A 309 19.76 -15.11 3.31
CA ASN A 309 20.36 -15.57 4.55
C ASN A 309 21.53 -16.53 4.29
N ARG A 310 21.40 -17.43 3.31
CA ARG A 310 22.45 -18.38 2.93
C ARG A 310 23.71 -17.71 2.36
N ILE A 311 23.56 -16.56 1.72
CA ILE A 311 24.72 -15.80 1.20
C ILE A 311 25.27 -14.78 2.19
N GLY A 312 24.80 -14.79 3.44
CA GLY A 312 25.27 -13.91 4.53
C GLY A 312 24.52 -12.60 4.70
N TRP A 313 23.49 -12.34 3.88
CA TRP A 313 22.62 -11.18 4.05
C TRP A 313 21.42 -11.54 4.93
N GLN A 314 21.54 -11.29 6.24
CA GLN A 314 20.51 -11.62 7.22
C GLN A 314 19.25 -10.76 7.02
N VAL A 315 18.13 -11.42 6.73
CA VAL A 315 16.83 -10.78 6.50
C VAL A 315 15.75 -11.55 7.25
N GLU A 316 14.90 -10.82 7.95
CA GLU A 316 13.75 -11.38 8.64
C GLU A 316 12.68 -11.85 7.65
N LYS A 317 11.97 -12.91 8.02
CA LYS A 317 10.88 -13.48 7.23
C LYS A 317 9.60 -12.71 7.50
N PRO A 318 9.06 -11.93 6.53
CA PRO A 318 7.86 -11.14 6.76
C PRO A 318 6.62 -12.01 6.90
N LYS A 319 5.70 -11.61 7.78
CA LYS A 319 4.40 -12.27 7.98
C LYS A 319 3.31 -11.75 7.05
N GLY A 320 3.57 -10.67 6.32
CA GLY A 320 2.59 -10.06 5.42
C GLY A 320 3.20 -9.25 4.30
N THR A 321 2.39 -8.78 3.39
CA THR A 321 2.68 -8.03 2.16
C THR A 321 3.30 -8.89 1.04
N MET A 322 3.52 -8.28 -0.12
CA MET A 322 4.25 -8.87 -1.25
C MET A 322 5.70 -8.38 -1.31
N PHE A 323 6.27 -8.02 -0.16
CA PHE A 323 7.60 -7.43 -0.07
C PHE A 323 8.49 -8.12 0.96
N VAL A 324 9.80 -7.88 0.81
CA VAL A 324 10.80 -8.13 1.83
C VAL A 324 11.56 -6.82 2.05
N TRP A 325 11.64 -6.39 3.30
CA TRP A 325 12.36 -5.18 3.72
C TRP A 325 13.69 -5.60 4.33
N ALA A 326 14.77 -5.29 3.65
CA ALA A 326 16.09 -5.79 4.00
C ALA A 326 17.02 -4.65 4.41
N LYS A 327 17.59 -4.73 5.62
CA LYS A 327 18.62 -3.81 6.07
C LYS A 327 19.89 -4.02 5.22
N ILE A 328 20.48 -2.94 4.72
CA ILE A 328 21.69 -3.01 3.89
C ILE A 328 22.82 -3.65 4.70
N PRO A 329 23.59 -4.60 4.13
CA PRO A 329 24.74 -5.23 4.81
C PRO A 329 25.76 -4.19 5.27
N GLU A 330 26.37 -4.42 6.45
CA GLU A 330 27.23 -3.45 7.13
C GLU A 330 28.28 -2.77 6.25
N PRO A 331 29.03 -3.48 5.39
CA PRO A 331 30.06 -2.83 4.56
C PRO A 331 29.52 -1.77 3.61
N PHE A 332 28.21 -1.84 3.27
CA PHE A 332 27.58 -0.98 2.27
C PHE A 332 26.68 0.11 2.87
N ARG A 333 26.40 0.09 4.19
CA ARG A 333 25.45 1.02 4.82
C ARG A 333 25.79 2.50 4.61
N LYS A 334 27.07 2.83 4.60
CA LYS A 334 27.53 4.22 4.46
C LYS A 334 27.22 4.85 3.10
N MET A 335 26.93 4.04 2.08
CA MET A 335 26.60 4.57 0.76
C MET A 335 25.12 4.97 0.62
N GLY A 336 24.26 4.56 1.57
CA GLY A 336 22.81 4.78 1.51
C GLY A 336 22.09 3.86 0.52
N SER A 337 20.78 3.84 0.61
CA SER A 337 19.94 2.89 -0.15
C SER A 337 19.91 3.15 -1.65
N LEU A 338 20.01 4.40 -2.07
CA LEU A 338 19.98 4.73 -3.50
C LEU A 338 21.22 4.21 -4.23
N GLU A 339 22.40 4.53 -3.73
CA GLU A 339 23.65 4.08 -4.35
C GLU A 339 23.83 2.56 -4.26
N PHE A 340 23.40 1.96 -3.15
CA PHE A 340 23.36 0.51 -3.02
C PHE A 340 22.42 -0.14 -4.05
N SER A 341 21.24 0.43 -4.27
CA SER A 341 20.31 -0.07 -5.30
C SER A 341 20.86 0.07 -6.71
N LYS A 342 21.54 1.20 -7.02
CA LYS A 342 22.23 1.40 -8.32
C LYS A 342 23.31 0.34 -8.52
N MET A 343 24.13 0.09 -7.52
CA MET A 343 25.18 -0.93 -7.57
C MET A 343 24.62 -2.33 -7.81
N LEU A 344 23.50 -2.70 -7.17
CA LEU A 344 22.84 -3.98 -7.41
C LEU A 344 22.35 -4.13 -8.86
N VAL A 345 21.80 -3.06 -9.45
CA VAL A 345 21.37 -3.07 -10.86
C VAL A 345 22.55 -3.22 -11.82
N GLU A 346 23.59 -2.41 -11.60
CA GLU A 346 24.75 -2.35 -12.52
C GLU A 346 25.60 -3.60 -12.46
N LYS A 347 25.95 -4.07 -11.26
CA LYS A 347 26.87 -5.18 -11.05
C LYS A 347 26.15 -6.52 -10.86
N GLY A 348 25.03 -6.53 -10.12
CA GLY A 348 24.28 -7.74 -9.79
C GLY A 348 23.17 -8.09 -10.77
N LYS A 349 22.81 -7.15 -11.68
CA LYS A 349 21.68 -7.26 -12.61
C LYS A 349 20.34 -7.46 -11.91
N VAL A 350 20.19 -6.88 -10.70
CA VAL A 350 18.99 -6.97 -9.87
C VAL A 350 18.53 -5.58 -9.48
N ALA A 351 17.32 -5.23 -9.87
CA ALA A 351 16.69 -3.98 -9.45
C ALA A 351 15.91 -4.19 -8.15
N VAL A 352 16.10 -3.30 -7.18
CA VAL A 352 15.36 -3.22 -5.91
C VAL A 352 14.90 -1.78 -5.69
N SER A 353 13.92 -1.56 -4.80
CA SER A 353 13.52 -0.20 -4.43
C SER A 353 14.42 0.34 -3.33
N PRO A 354 15.08 1.50 -3.51
CA PRO A 354 15.82 2.15 -2.44
C PRO A 354 14.89 2.65 -1.34
N GLY A 355 15.26 2.39 -0.09
CA GLY A 355 14.42 2.70 1.06
C GLY A 355 14.21 4.19 1.30
N ILE A 356 15.18 5.04 0.92
CA ILE A 356 15.02 6.50 0.98
C ILE A 356 13.81 7.01 0.17
N GLY A 357 13.38 6.26 -0.86
CA GLY A 357 12.18 6.59 -1.64
C GLY A 357 10.86 6.45 -0.85
N PHE A 358 10.91 5.87 0.35
CA PHE A 358 9.79 5.75 1.27
C PHE A 358 9.88 6.70 2.46
N GLY A 359 10.98 7.43 2.61
CA GLY A 359 11.27 8.34 3.70
C GLY A 359 12.68 8.17 4.24
N GLU A 360 13.15 9.17 4.96
CA GLU A 360 14.53 9.26 5.44
C GLU A 360 14.95 8.10 6.37
N TYR A 361 14.03 7.62 7.22
CA TYR A 361 14.30 6.46 8.08
C TYR A 361 14.42 5.14 7.29
N GLY A 362 14.06 5.15 6.00
CA GLY A 362 14.26 4.01 5.10
C GLY A 362 15.64 3.91 4.48
N ASP A 363 16.51 4.92 4.61
CA ASP A 363 17.76 4.99 3.83
C ASP A 363 18.80 3.91 4.18
N GLN A 364 18.59 3.17 5.27
CA GLN A 364 19.42 2.00 5.63
C GLN A 364 18.86 0.67 5.11
N TYR A 365 17.84 0.71 4.26
CA TYR A 365 17.11 -0.48 3.80
C TYR A 365 16.88 -0.45 2.29
N VAL A 366 16.63 -1.63 1.74
CA VAL A 366 16.04 -1.79 0.40
C VAL A 366 14.81 -2.68 0.47
N ARG A 367 13.85 -2.44 -0.43
CA ARG A 367 12.65 -3.25 -0.54
C ARG A 367 12.71 -4.15 -1.77
N PHE A 368 12.56 -5.45 -1.58
CA PHE A 368 12.33 -6.42 -2.63
C PHE A 368 10.83 -6.63 -2.85
N ALA A 369 10.39 -6.71 -4.10
CA ALA A 369 9.03 -7.11 -4.47
C ALA A 369 9.03 -8.58 -4.94
N LEU A 370 8.09 -9.38 -4.47
CA LEU A 370 7.98 -10.82 -4.73
C LEU A 370 7.22 -11.09 -6.06
N VAL A 371 7.60 -10.38 -7.13
CA VAL A 371 6.90 -10.37 -8.43
C VAL A 371 7.58 -11.20 -9.53
N GLU A 372 8.61 -11.95 -9.15
CA GLU A 372 9.30 -12.86 -10.06
C GLU A 372 9.12 -14.31 -9.61
N ASN A 373 9.19 -15.26 -10.54
CA ASN A 373 9.09 -16.67 -10.20
C ASN A 373 10.31 -17.16 -9.40
N PRO A 374 10.21 -18.29 -8.68
CA PRO A 374 11.29 -18.81 -7.83
C PRO A 374 12.62 -19.03 -8.57
N HIS A 375 12.60 -19.38 -9.85
CA HIS A 375 13.83 -19.57 -10.63
C HIS A 375 14.56 -18.23 -10.85
N ARG A 376 13.83 -17.17 -11.21
CA ARG A 376 14.37 -15.81 -11.37
C ARG A 376 14.86 -15.24 -10.05
N ILE A 377 14.15 -15.50 -8.94
CA ILE A 377 14.59 -15.09 -7.61
C ILE A 377 15.93 -15.77 -7.26
N ARG A 378 16.10 -17.08 -7.51
CA ARG A 378 17.39 -17.76 -7.30
C ARG A 378 18.51 -17.20 -8.19
N GLN A 379 18.20 -16.77 -9.40
CA GLN A 379 19.15 -16.08 -10.29
C GLN A 379 19.54 -14.71 -9.69
N ALA A 380 18.58 -13.91 -9.21
CA ALA A 380 18.84 -12.65 -8.53
C ALA A 380 19.78 -12.82 -7.33
N ILE A 381 19.54 -13.84 -6.49
CA ILE A 381 20.41 -14.16 -5.35
C ILE A 381 21.85 -14.43 -5.78
N ARG A 382 22.07 -15.14 -6.91
CA ARG A 382 23.44 -15.35 -7.44
C ARG A 382 24.11 -14.04 -7.85
N GLY A 383 23.36 -13.14 -8.51
CA GLY A 383 23.87 -11.81 -8.88
C GLY A 383 24.20 -10.96 -7.64
N ILE A 384 23.34 -10.97 -6.64
CA ILE A 384 23.56 -10.27 -5.36
C ILE A 384 24.82 -10.83 -4.67
N LYS A 385 24.98 -12.16 -4.61
CA LYS A 385 26.17 -12.80 -4.02
C LYS A 385 27.47 -12.32 -4.66
N GLN A 386 27.50 -12.16 -5.98
CA GLN A 386 28.68 -11.64 -6.67
C GLN A 386 29.03 -10.23 -6.23
N VAL A 387 28.02 -9.38 -6.06
CA VAL A 387 28.22 -7.99 -5.59
C VAL A 387 28.77 -7.98 -4.16
N LEU A 388 28.18 -8.77 -3.25
CA LEU A 388 28.60 -8.79 -1.84
C LEU A 388 30.00 -9.37 -1.61
N ASN A 389 30.47 -10.28 -2.50
CA ASN A 389 31.78 -10.93 -2.38
C ASN A 389 32.92 -10.13 -3.03
N HIS A 390 32.64 -9.13 -3.87
CA HIS A 390 33.65 -8.40 -4.63
C HIS A 390 33.84 -6.95 -4.14
N SER A 391 33.38 -6.66 -2.89
CA SER A 391 33.45 -5.31 -2.30
C SER A 391 34.29 -5.26 -1.03
#